data_bc120f376429185186d6106eae9e5a2e
#
_entry.id   bc120f376429185186d6106eae9e5a2e
#
_cell.length_a   1.000
_cell.length_b   1.000
_cell.length_c   1.000
_cell.angle_alpha   90.00
_cell.angle_beta   90.00
_cell.angle_gamma   90.00
#
_symmetry.space_group_name_H-M   'P 1'
#
loop_
_entity.id
_entity.type
_entity.pdbx_description
1 polymer ?
#
loop_
_entity_poly.entity_id
_entity_poly.type
_entity_poly.pdbx_seq_one_letter_code
_entity_poly.pdbx_strand_id
1 'polypeptide(L)'
;MKTGKIITLLLAIAIAAVTAEAQSTKPTKRNAIVNGEDLTDTKGNSINAHGGGFLKVGNYFYWVGENRHDDVLVSCYRSTDLLNWEFRGDLLTRQSNPELTDANIERPKVVYNAKTKQFVMWMHYEKRSDYSLARAAVAVSADIEKPFSYQRSFRPFNNMSRDCTLFLDDDGSAYFFSSARENYDMMMYRLTDDFLDVKEQVATLWPGGHREAPAIVKRKGYYFMITSGCTGWAPNQAKYAVARSIRGPWSELTNIGDATTYRSQSTYILPINGKKETSYLYVGDRWDGKHYFNSKYIFLPLVFKNDITMEMPWKDSCNVNIATGSVK
;
A
#
# COMPACT_ATOMS: atom_id res chain seq x y z
N MET A 1 -37.43 52.16 65.50
CA MET A 1 -36.96 50.79 65.18
C MET A 1 -37.80 50.32 63.97
N LYS A 2 -37.19 50.25 62.78
CA LYS A 2 -37.82 49.75 61.56
C LYS A 2 -36.98 48.55 61.07
N THR A 3 -37.61 47.37 61.16
CA THR A 3 -37.08 46.10 60.73
C THR A 3 -37.21 45.99 59.20
N GLY A 4 -36.06 45.97 58.48
CA GLY A 4 -36.05 45.70 57.04
C GLY A 4 -36.02 44.19 56.79
N LYS A 5 -36.93 43.71 55.97
CA LYS A 5 -36.98 42.34 55.48
C LYS A 5 -36.12 42.27 54.22
N ILE A 6 -35.09 41.42 54.24
CA ILE A 6 -34.30 41.09 53.08
C ILE A 6 -35.01 39.95 52.35
N ILE A 7 -35.41 40.21 51.11
CA ILE A 7 -35.94 39.17 50.20
C ILE A 7 -34.80 38.65 49.36
N THR A 8 -34.43 37.39 49.61
CA THR A 8 -33.38 36.68 48.78
C THR A 8 -34.11 36.08 47.59
N LEU A 9 -33.78 36.58 46.40
CA LEU A 9 -34.27 36.07 45.13
C LEU A 9 -33.33 34.91 44.66
N LEU A 10 -33.80 33.68 44.71
CA LEU A 10 -33.10 32.49 44.16
C LEU A 10 -33.39 32.42 42.66
N LEU A 11 -32.36 32.68 41.86
CA LEU A 11 -32.39 32.49 40.41
C LEU A 11 -32.05 31.04 40.09
N ALA A 12 -33.01 30.22 39.69
CA ALA A 12 -32.79 28.88 39.20
C ALA A 12 -32.40 28.94 37.72
N ILE A 13 -31.11 28.66 37.44
CA ILE A 13 -30.62 28.48 36.05
C ILE A 13 -30.89 27.04 35.65
N ALA A 14 -31.87 26.83 34.75
CA ALA A 14 -32.07 25.54 34.08
C ALA A 14 -31.05 25.36 32.98
N ILE A 15 -30.06 24.50 33.21
CA ILE A 15 -29.12 24.06 32.17
C ILE A 15 -29.83 22.98 31.34
N ALA A 16 -30.31 23.35 30.15
CA ALA A 16 -30.77 22.39 29.17
C ALA A 16 -29.54 21.69 28.57
N ALA A 17 -29.28 20.45 28.97
CA ALA A 17 -28.28 19.61 28.30
C ALA A 17 -28.82 19.21 26.92
N VAL A 18 -28.31 19.85 25.87
CA VAL A 18 -28.52 19.40 24.48
C VAL A 18 -27.63 18.17 24.27
N THR A 19 -28.19 16.98 24.41
CA THR A 19 -27.57 15.75 23.98
C THR A 19 -27.61 15.74 22.44
N ALA A 20 -26.51 16.09 21.79
CA ALA A 20 -26.34 15.84 20.40
C ALA A 20 -26.23 14.32 20.22
N GLU A 21 -27.29 13.66 19.84
CA GLU A 21 -27.26 12.30 19.33
C GLU A 21 -26.43 12.34 18.05
N ALA A 22 -25.20 11.76 18.11
CA ALA A 22 -24.44 11.47 16.94
C ALA A 22 -25.26 10.47 16.11
N GLN A 23 -25.90 10.93 15.05
CA GLN A 23 -26.55 10.07 14.07
C GLN A 23 -25.45 9.17 13.48
N SER A 24 -25.40 7.91 13.91
CA SER A 24 -24.67 6.86 13.25
C SER A 24 -25.30 6.64 11.87
N THR A 25 -24.82 7.39 10.88
CA THR A 25 -25.17 7.12 9.49
C THR A 25 -24.58 5.75 9.14
N LYS A 26 -25.46 4.78 8.86
CA LYS A 26 -25.02 3.47 8.33
C LYS A 26 -24.11 3.77 7.12
N PRO A 27 -22.88 3.21 7.07
CA PRO A 27 -21.99 3.45 5.95
C PRO A 27 -22.69 3.02 4.66
N THR A 28 -22.82 3.95 3.74
CA THR A 28 -23.47 3.71 2.45
C THR A 28 -22.54 2.82 1.64
N LYS A 29 -23.07 1.70 1.13
CA LYS A 29 -22.32 0.79 0.26
C LYS A 29 -21.78 1.58 -0.95
N ARG A 30 -20.49 1.55 -1.15
CA ARG A 30 -19.82 2.22 -2.29
C ARG A 30 -20.09 1.44 -3.57
N ASN A 31 -20.39 2.17 -4.64
CA ASN A 31 -20.57 1.61 -5.98
C ASN A 31 -19.38 1.95 -6.91
N ALA A 32 -18.53 2.88 -6.49
CA ALA A 32 -17.32 3.29 -7.20
C ALA A 32 -16.25 3.75 -6.21
N ILE A 33 -15.00 3.72 -6.63
CA ILE A 33 -13.89 4.40 -5.97
C ILE A 33 -13.81 5.80 -6.54
N VAL A 34 -13.96 6.84 -5.73
CA VAL A 34 -13.77 8.24 -6.13
C VAL A 34 -12.33 8.62 -5.82
N ASN A 35 -11.59 9.00 -6.85
CA ASN A 35 -10.15 9.23 -6.74
C ASN A 35 -9.83 10.54 -6.00
N GLY A 36 -9.00 10.44 -4.96
CA GLY A 36 -8.58 11.59 -4.16
C GLY A 36 -9.54 11.97 -3.04
N GLU A 37 -10.64 11.24 -2.84
CA GLU A 37 -11.50 11.35 -1.66
C GLU A 37 -11.04 10.44 -0.53
N ASP A 38 -11.61 10.66 0.66
CA ASP A 38 -11.41 9.78 1.81
C ASP A 38 -11.99 8.40 1.53
N LEU A 39 -11.18 7.38 1.72
CA LEU A 39 -11.62 6.01 1.64
C LEU A 39 -11.87 5.48 3.07
N THR A 40 -13.08 5.01 3.32
CA THR A 40 -13.49 4.50 4.63
C THR A 40 -13.83 3.01 4.57
N ASP A 41 -13.62 2.34 5.69
CA ASP A 41 -14.05 0.96 5.88
C ASP A 41 -15.59 0.85 6.02
N THR A 42 -16.11 -0.37 6.13
CA THR A 42 -17.54 -0.65 6.28
C THR A 42 -18.13 -0.16 7.61
N LYS A 43 -17.30 0.34 8.52
CA LYS A 43 -17.73 0.96 9.79
C LYS A 43 -17.64 2.49 9.76
N GLY A 44 -17.11 3.07 8.65
CA GLY A 44 -16.94 4.51 8.47
C GLY A 44 -15.60 5.05 8.96
N ASN A 45 -14.66 4.21 9.39
CA ASN A 45 -13.31 4.64 9.79
C ASN A 45 -12.43 4.82 8.56
N SER A 46 -11.51 5.77 8.59
CA SER A 46 -10.53 5.96 7.51
C SER A 46 -9.69 4.70 7.31
N ILE A 47 -9.49 4.30 6.06
CA ILE A 47 -8.57 3.21 5.72
C ILE A 47 -7.14 3.74 5.82
N ASN A 48 -6.31 3.07 6.62
CA ASN A 48 -4.88 3.33 6.78
C ASN A 48 -4.11 2.10 6.30
N ALA A 49 -3.80 2.06 5.01
CA ALA A 49 -3.06 0.97 4.36
C ALA A 49 -2.18 1.52 3.23
N HIS A 50 -1.43 2.59 3.56
CA HIS A 50 -0.58 3.28 2.60
C HIS A 50 0.62 2.43 2.17
N GLY A 51 1.24 2.75 1.04
CA GLY A 51 2.37 1.99 0.51
C GLY A 51 2.08 0.49 0.31
N GLY A 52 0.83 0.08 0.39
CA GLY A 52 0.41 -1.29 0.59
C GLY A 52 0.49 -2.20 -0.64
N GLY A 53 0.06 -3.44 -0.44
CA GLY A 53 -0.11 -4.44 -1.48
C GLY A 53 -1.44 -5.17 -1.34
N PHE A 54 -1.78 -5.90 -2.39
CA PHE A 54 -3.03 -6.65 -2.46
C PHE A 54 -2.76 -8.14 -2.67
N LEU A 55 -3.58 -8.97 -2.02
CA LEU A 55 -3.53 -10.42 -2.16
C LEU A 55 -4.95 -10.97 -2.26
N LYS A 56 -5.18 -11.90 -3.19
CA LYS A 56 -6.46 -12.62 -3.27
C LYS A 56 -6.34 -13.97 -2.58
N VAL A 57 -7.19 -14.22 -1.58
CA VAL A 57 -7.28 -15.51 -0.89
C VAL A 57 -8.75 -15.95 -0.87
N GLY A 58 -9.04 -17.06 -1.54
CA GLY A 58 -10.41 -17.52 -1.73
C GLY A 58 -11.26 -16.47 -2.46
N ASN A 59 -12.36 -16.07 -1.84
CA ASN A 59 -13.28 -15.07 -2.39
C ASN A 59 -12.94 -13.61 -1.96
N TYR A 60 -11.92 -13.43 -1.15
CA TYR A 60 -11.56 -12.12 -0.61
C TYR A 60 -10.30 -11.56 -1.26
N PHE A 61 -10.31 -10.25 -1.46
CA PHE A 61 -9.12 -9.44 -1.64
C PHE A 61 -8.71 -8.91 -0.28
N TYR A 62 -7.43 -8.98 0.02
CA TYR A 62 -6.82 -8.40 1.20
C TYR A 62 -5.95 -7.23 0.78
N TRP A 63 -6.08 -6.13 1.49
CA TRP A 63 -5.25 -4.95 1.36
C TRP A 63 -4.44 -4.80 2.64
N VAL A 64 -3.13 -4.94 2.53
CA VAL A 64 -2.18 -4.82 3.63
C VAL A 64 -1.33 -3.60 3.37
N GLY A 65 -1.25 -2.67 4.31
CA GLY A 65 -0.48 -1.44 4.14
C GLY A 65 -0.01 -0.86 5.46
N GLU A 66 0.86 0.14 5.34
CA GLU A 66 1.38 0.84 6.51
C GLU A 66 0.29 1.66 7.19
N ASN A 67 0.34 1.65 8.51
CA ASN A 67 -0.45 2.48 9.37
C ASN A 67 0.48 3.12 10.42
N ARG A 68 0.31 4.43 10.66
CA ARG A 68 1.16 5.18 11.59
C ARG A 68 0.39 5.69 12.80
N HIS A 69 -0.85 5.20 13.02
CA HIS A 69 -1.61 5.52 14.22
C HIS A 69 -1.03 4.83 15.44
N ASP A 70 -0.72 5.60 16.47
CA ASP A 70 -0.26 5.11 17.77
C ASP A 70 0.93 4.13 17.63
N ASP A 71 0.71 2.90 18.07
CA ASP A 71 1.69 1.82 18.04
C ASP A 71 1.55 0.88 16.85
N VAL A 72 0.63 1.16 15.93
CA VAL A 72 0.40 0.33 14.74
C VAL A 72 1.48 0.59 13.69
N LEU A 73 1.89 -0.45 12.99
CA LEU A 73 2.84 -0.40 11.89
C LEU A 73 2.20 -0.87 10.58
N VAL A 74 1.42 -1.94 10.62
CA VAL A 74 0.78 -2.54 9.44
C VAL A 74 -0.63 -2.98 9.77
N SER A 75 -1.59 -2.57 8.95
CA SER A 75 -3.00 -2.95 9.06
C SER A 75 -3.47 -3.77 7.87
N CYS A 76 -4.55 -4.53 8.08
CA CYS A 76 -5.17 -5.40 7.10
C CYS A 76 -6.66 -5.09 6.93
N TYR A 77 -7.07 -5.03 5.68
CA TYR A 77 -8.47 -4.90 5.28
C TYR A 77 -8.81 -6.01 4.29
N ARG A 78 -10.08 -6.42 4.23
CA ARG A 78 -10.57 -7.36 3.21
C ARG A 78 -11.82 -6.85 2.52
N SER A 79 -12.00 -7.27 1.28
CA SER A 79 -13.16 -6.95 0.46
C SER A 79 -13.50 -8.09 -0.48
N THR A 80 -14.77 -8.23 -0.85
CA THR A 80 -15.21 -9.13 -1.93
C THR A 80 -15.39 -8.40 -3.26
N ASP A 81 -15.38 -7.06 -3.25
CA ASP A 81 -15.73 -6.23 -4.40
C ASP A 81 -14.71 -5.12 -4.73
N LEU A 82 -13.64 -4.97 -3.92
CA LEU A 82 -12.63 -3.90 -3.97
C LEU A 82 -13.18 -2.48 -3.68
N LEU A 83 -14.45 -2.36 -3.36
CA LEU A 83 -15.14 -1.10 -3.10
C LEU A 83 -15.44 -0.93 -1.61
N ASN A 84 -15.82 -2.02 -0.96
CA ASN A 84 -16.27 -2.03 0.43
C ASN A 84 -15.30 -2.89 1.26
N TRP A 85 -14.55 -2.24 2.12
CA TRP A 85 -13.45 -2.83 2.86
C TRP A 85 -13.80 -3.04 4.33
N GLU A 86 -13.57 -4.23 4.84
CA GLU A 86 -13.69 -4.55 6.26
C GLU A 86 -12.31 -4.50 6.91
N PHE A 87 -12.14 -3.74 7.98
CA PHE A 87 -10.94 -3.82 8.81
C PHE A 87 -10.83 -5.20 9.46
N ARG A 88 -9.66 -5.84 9.35
CA ARG A 88 -9.43 -7.21 9.84
C ARG A 88 -8.49 -7.27 11.05
N GLY A 89 -7.72 -6.23 11.26
CA GLY A 89 -6.82 -6.11 12.41
C GLY A 89 -5.47 -5.53 12.01
N ASP A 90 -4.67 -5.30 13.03
CA ASP A 90 -3.30 -4.86 12.90
C ASP A 90 -2.38 -6.08 12.85
N LEU A 91 -1.59 -6.16 11.79
CA LEU A 91 -0.72 -7.32 11.53
C LEU A 91 0.64 -7.19 12.20
N LEU A 92 1.13 -5.96 12.35
CA LEU A 92 2.34 -5.61 13.09
C LEU A 92 2.11 -4.36 13.91
N THR A 93 2.61 -4.39 15.13
CA THR A 93 2.66 -3.25 16.05
C THR A 93 4.05 -3.08 16.61
N ARG A 94 4.32 -1.98 17.30
CA ARG A 94 5.59 -1.73 17.99
C ARG A 94 5.87 -2.75 19.10
N GLN A 95 4.81 -3.38 19.65
CA GLN A 95 4.91 -4.42 20.67
C GLN A 95 5.15 -5.82 20.08
N SER A 96 5.01 -6.00 18.77
CA SER A 96 5.20 -7.31 18.11
C SER A 96 6.62 -7.86 18.26
N ASN A 97 7.63 -6.97 18.39
CA ASN A 97 9.02 -7.36 18.63
C ASN A 97 9.80 -6.15 19.18
N PRO A 98 10.81 -6.35 20.08
CA PRO A 98 11.65 -5.27 20.59
C PRO A 98 12.32 -4.41 19.50
N GLU A 99 12.73 -4.99 18.36
CA GLU A 99 13.29 -4.23 17.23
C GLU A 99 12.27 -3.26 16.61
N LEU A 100 10.98 -3.49 16.77
CA LEU A 100 9.92 -2.65 16.20
C LEU A 100 9.54 -1.46 17.10
N THR A 101 10.02 -1.38 18.32
CA THR A 101 9.64 -0.33 19.27
C THR A 101 9.87 1.08 18.73
N ASP A 102 10.99 1.29 18.05
CA ASP A 102 11.33 2.59 17.43
C ASP A 102 11.42 2.47 15.87
N ALA A 103 10.71 1.51 15.30
CA ALA A 103 10.72 1.29 13.87
C ALA A 103 9.74 2.20 13.13
N ASN A 104 10.09 2.55 11.90
CA ASN A 104 9.19 2.99 10.86
C ASN A 104 9.13 1.87 9.80
N ILE A 105 7.94 1.39 9.51
CA ILE A 105 7.70 0.35 8.50
C ILE A 105 6.97 0.97 7.33
N GLU A 106 7.51 0.76 6.13
CA GLU A 106 6.96 1.30 4.91
C GLU A 106 6.79 0.20 3.86
N ARG A 107 5.81 0.39 2.98
CA ARG A 107 5.53 -0.45 1.80
C ARG A 107 5.46 -1.95 2.05
N PRO A 108 4.70 -2.42 3.07
CA PRO A 108 4.54 -3.85 3.29
C PRO A 108 3.86 -4.52 2.10
N LYS A 109 4.41 -5.65 1.68
CA LYS A 109 3.84 -6.52 0.64
C LYS A 109 3.80 -7.95 1.15
N VAL A 110 2.70 -8.65 0.86
CA VAL A 110 2.50 -10.03 1.32
C VAL A 110 2.33 -10.95 0.12
N VAL A 111 3.00 -12.09 0.17
CA VAL A 111 2.80 -13.21 -0.76
C VAL A 111 2.53 -14.49 0.04
N TYR A 112 1.81 -15.43 -0.55
CA TYR A 112 1.59 -16.76 0.05
C TYR A 112 2.62 -17.75 -0.48
N ASN A 113 3.34 -18.41 0.41
CA ASN A 113 4.23 -19.50 0.08
C ASN A 113 3.50 -20.84 0.19
N ALA A 114 3.22 -21.46 -0.95
CA ALA A 114 2.48 -22.72 -1.01
C ALA A 114 3.26 -23.91 -0.42
N LYS A 115 4.61 -23.86 -0.41
CA LYS A 115 5.46 -24.92 0.14
C LYS A 115 5.45 -24.92 1.65
N THR A 116 5.61 -23.75 2.26
CA THR A 116 5.63 -23.59 3.74
C THR A 116 4.24 -23.36 4.33
N LYS A 117 3.23 -23.09 3.47
CA LYS A 117 1.86 -22.73 3.86
C LYS A 117 1.80 -21.48 4.75
N GLN A 118 2.67 -20.50 4.45
CA GLN A 118 2.76 -19.26 5.20
C GLN A 118 2.54 -18.06 4.29
N PHE A 119 1.94 -17.02 4.85
CA PHE A 119 1.98 -15.67 4.31
C PHE A 119 3.29 -15.04 4.74
N VAL A 120 4.06 -14.52 3.79
CA VAL A 120 5.34 -13.88 4.01
C VAL A 120 5.22 -12.42 3.62
N MET A 121 5.53 -11.54 4.56
CA MET A 121 5.52 -10.09 4.39
C MET A 121 6.96 -9.60 4.28
N TRP A 122 7.24 -8.80 3.25
CA TRP A 122 8.45 -8.01 3.12
C TRP A 122 8.12 -6.54 3.16
N MET A 123 8.99 -5.73 3.77
CA MET A 123 8.75 -4.31 3.98
C MET A 123 10.08 -3.54 4.07
N HIS A 124 10.04 -2.24 3.86
CA HIS A 124 11.12 -1.33 4.16
C HIS A 124 11.11 -1.01 5.67
N TYR A 125 12.28 -1.07 6.28
CA TYR A 125 12.48 -0.85 7.71
C TYR A 125 13.47 0.28 7.95
N GLU A 126 13.03 1.29 8.72
CA GLU A 126 13.82 2.42 9.16
C GLU A 126 13.65 2.68 10.65
N LYS A 127 14.47 3.58 11.21
CA LYS A 127 14.16 4.20 12.49
C LYS A 127 13.04 5.21 12.30
N ARG A 128 12.30 5.44 13.37
CA ARG A 128 11.25 6.46 13.40
C ARG A 128 11.80 7.88 13.17
N SER A 129 13.03 8.13 13.55
CA SER A 129 13.68 9.44 13.51
C SER A 129 14.46 9.75 12.24
N ASP A 130 14.87 8.72 11.48
CA ASP A 130 15.74 8.91 10.31
C ASP A 130 15.67 7.72 9.34
N TYR A 131 16.25 7.90 8.14
CA TYR A 131 16.34 6.91 7.07
C TYR A 131 17.73 6.28 6.92
N SER A 132 18.50 6.19 8.02
CA SER A 132 19.90 5.71 7.99
C SER A 132 20.04 4.20 7.93
N LEU A 133 19.02 3.43 8.38
CA LEU A 133 19.11 1.98 8.42
C LEU A 133 18.95 1.36 7.03
N ALA A 134 17.99 1.80 6.24
CA ALA A 134 17.72 1.34 4.88
C ALA A 134 17.77 -0.18 4.80
N ARG A 135 16.88 -0.88 5.52
CA ARG A 135 16.83 -2.33 5.61
C ARG A 135 15.54 -2.89 5.00
N ALA A 136 15.62 -4.07 4.45
CA ALA A 136 14.45 -4.93 4.27
C ALA A 136 14.09 -5.58 5.61
N ALA A 137 12.81 -5.79 5.88
CA ALA A 137 12.35 -6.59 7.00
C ALA A 137 11.38 -7.67 6.55
N VAL A 138 11.33 -8.77 7.31
CA VAL A 138 10.52 -9.95 7.00
C VAL A 138 9.68 -10.34 8.20
N ALA A 139 8.41 -10.68 7.95
CA ALA A 139 7.49 -11.23 8.94
C ALA A 139 6.63 -12.33 8.31
N VAL A 140 6.13 -13.25 9.11
CA VAL A 140 5.36 -14.42 8.65
C VAL A 140 4.11 -14.65 9.49
N SER A 141 3.08 -15.24 8.86
CA SER A 141 1.89 -15.75 9.55
C SER A 141 1.30 -16.93 8.80
N ALA A 142 0.67 -17.87 9.53
CA ALA A 142 -0.11 -18.93 8.92
C ALA A 142 -1.49 -18.45 8.45
N ASP A 143 -1.94 -17.29 8.92
CA ASP A 143 -3.25 -16.70 8.63
C ASP A 143 -3.08 -15.21 8.29
N ILE A 144 -3.61 -14.78 7.12
CA ILE A 144 -3.51 -13.40 6.65
C ILE A 144 -4.20 -12.37 7.55
N GLU A 145 -5.18 -12.80 8.36
CA GLU A 145 -5.95 -11.95 9.27
C GLU A 145 -5.39 -11.94 10.71
N LYS A 146 -4.26 -12.59 10.96
CA LYS A 146 -3.65 -12.68 12.27
C LYS A 146 -2.34 -11.88 12.34
N PRO A 147 -1.92 -11.46 13.53
CA PRO A 147 -0.62 -10.83 13.70
C PRO A 147 0.51 -11.66 13.10
N PHE A 148 1.42 -10.99 12.42
CA PHE A 148 2.60 -11.59 11.82
C PHE A 148 3.72 -11.66 12.86
N SER A 149 4.46 -12.77 12.86
CA SER A 149 5.68 -12.94 13.63
C SER A 149 6.83 -12.27 12.87
N TYR A 150 7.34 -11.16 13.42
CA TYR A 150 8.52 -10.48 12.88
C TYR A 150 9.73 -11.40 13.00
N GLN A 151 10.50 -11.54 11.91
CA GLN A 151 11.65 -12.42 11.83
C GLN A 151 12.96 -11.66 12.03
N ARG A 152 13.17 -10.63 11.21
CA ARG A 152 14.41 -9.83 11.21
C ARG A 152 14.33 -8.63 10.28
N SER A 153 15.32 -7.73 10.41
CA SER A 153 15.66 -6.73 9.38
C SER A 153 17.12 -6.85 8.96
N PHE A 154 17.41 -6.60 7.70
CA PHE A 154 18.76 -6.72 7.16
C PHE A 154 18.93 -5.94 5.85
N ARG A 155 20.16 -5.76 5.42
CA ARG A 155 20.50 -5.22 4.09
C ARG A 155 20.77 -6.39 3.13
N PRO A 156 19.92 -6.61 2.11
CA PRO A 156 20.10 -7.71 1.14
C PRO A 156 21.44 -7.59 0.44
N PHE A 157 22.32 -8.60 0.52
CA PHE A 157 23.70 -8.57 0.02
C PHE A 157 24.48 -7.30 0.44
N ASN A 158 24.24 -6.78 1.64
CA ASN A 158 24.77 -5.52 2.19
C ASN A 158 24.31 -4.23 1.47
N ASN A 159 23.40 -4.33 0.50
CA ASN A 159 22.84 -3.15 -0.16
C ASN A 159 21.79 -2.48 0.75
N MET A 160 21.73 -1.16 0.71
CA MET A 160 20.58 -0.43 1.24
C MET A 160 19.29 -0.97 0.61
N SER A 161 18.21 -0.94 1.36
CA SER A 161 16.89 -1.37 0.90
C SER A 161 15.84 -0.41 1.42
N ARG A 162 15.31 0.42 0.53
CA ARG A 162 14.25 1.38 0.83
C ARG A 162 12.96 0.97 0.13
N ASP A 163 12.30 1.86 -0.59
CA ASP A 163 11.04 1.60 -1.28
C ASP A 163 11.05 0.26 -2.02
N CYS A 164 10.08 -0.58 -1.73
CA CYS A 164 10.14 -1.97 -2.14
C CYS A 164 8.81 -2.53 -2.64
N THR A 165 8.90 -3.65 -3.34
CA THR A 165 7.76 -4.50 -3.69
C THR A 165 8.15 -5.97 -3.76
N LEU A 166 7.14 -6.85 -3.66
CA LEU A 166 7.25 -8.28 -3.90
C LEU A 166 6.53 -8.66 -5.18
N PHE A 167 7.05 -9.65 -5.86
CA PHE A 167 6.40 -10.29 -6.99
C PHE A 167 6.54 -11.80 -6.91
N LEU A 168 5.42 -12.52 -6.94
CA LEU A 168 5.35 -13.98 -7.05
C LEU A 168 5.07 -14.32 -8.51
N ASP A 169 6.02 -15.00 -9.18
CA ASP A 169 5.86 -15.41 -10.57
C ASP A 169 5.08 -16.72 -10.71
N ASP A 170 4.62 -17.02 -11.93
CA ASP A 170 3.82 -18.20 -12.25
C ASP A 170 4.53 -19.53 -11.98
N ASP A 171 5.88 -19.53 -12.00
CA ASP A 171 6.71 -20.69 -11.67
C ASP A 171 6.89 -20.92 -10.15
N GLY A 172 6.28 -20.08 -9.33
CA GLY A 172 6.39 -20.12 -7.88
C GLY A 172 7.66 -19.46 -7.32
N SER A 173 8.52 -18.88 -8.17
CA SER A 173 9.64 -18.06 -7.72
C SER A 173 9.16 -16.71 -7.22
N ALA A 174 9.70 -16.24 -6.10
CA ALA A 174 9.41 -14.90 -5.59
C ALA A 174 10.62 -13.97 -5.78
N TYR A 175 10.31 -12.72 -6.07
CA TYR A 175 11.28 -11.67 -6.30
C TYR A 175 10.99 -10.47 -5.42
N PHE A 176 12.05 -9.88 -4.87
CA PHE A 176 12.02 -8.66 -4.09
C PHE A 176 12.73 -7.55 -4.86
N PHE A 177 12.11 -6.40 -4.96
CA PHE A 177 12.68 -5.21 -5.58
C PHE A 177 12.77 -4.12 -4.54
N SER A 178 13.90 -3.43 -4.47
CA SER A 178 14.04 -2.29 -3.57
C SER A 178 15.02 -1.24 -4.08
N SER A 179 14.75 0.01 -3.73
CA SER A 179 15.67 1.11 -4.00
C SER A 179 16.90 0.99 -3.08
N ALA A 180 18.06 1.22 -3.65
CA ALA A 180 19.35 1.11 -2.95
C ALA A 180 20.27 2.30 -3.27
N ARG A 181 21.40 2.38 -2.57
CA ARG A 181 22.43 3.39 -2.78
C ARG A 181 21.83 4.80 -2.81
N GLU A 182 21.15 5.19 -1.72
CA GLU A 182 20.41 6.46 -1.60
C GLU A 182 19.37 6.67 -2.72
N ASN A 183 18.65 5.60 -3.09
CA ASN A 183 17.66 5.56 -4.17
C ASN A 183 18.23 5.81 -5.59
N TYR A 184 19.56 5.72 -5.77
CA TYR A 184 20.17 5.81 -7.11
C TYR A 184 19.84 4.60 -7.98
N ASP A 185 19.73 3.41 -7.36
CA ASP A 185 19.60 2.15 -8.07
C ASP A 185 18.32 1.41 -7.64
N MET A 186 17.72 0.67 -8.58
CA MET A 186 16.67 -0.30 -8.28
C MET A 186 17.28 -1.69 -8.30
N MET A 187 17.34 -2.33 -7.13
CA MET A 187 17.88 -3.69 -6.99
C MET A 187 16.77 -4.72 -7.18
N MET A 188 17.14 -5.84 -7.78
CA MET A 188 16.28 -7.00 -7.96
C MET A 188 16.92 -8.22 -7.34
N TYR A 189 16.18 -8.90 -6.45
CA TYR A 189 16.62 -10.12 -5.77
C TYR A 189 15.62 -11.26 -6.03
N ARG A 190 16.13 -12.48 -6.22
CA ARG A 190 15.35 -13.70 -6.12
C ARG A 190 15.37 -14.16 -4.67
N LEU A 191 14.23 -14.55 -4.12
CA LEU A 191 14.10 -15.06 -2.76
C LEU A 191 14.45 -16.53 -2.67
N THR A 192 14.77 -17.00 -1.46
CA THR A 192 14.87 -18.41 -1.11
C THR A 192 13.53 -19.12 -1.28
N ASP A 193 13.50 -20.43 -1.26
CA ASP A 193 12.30 -21.24 -1.49
C ASP A 193 11.23 -21.09 -0.41
N ASP A 194 11.62 -20.67 0.80
CA ASP A 194 10.73 -20.31 1.92
C ASP A 194 10.30 -18.83 1.91
N PHE A 195 10.90 -18.01 1.02
CA PHE A 195 10.72 -16.56 0.87
C PHE A 195 11.22 -15.74 2.07
N LEU A 196 12.05 -16.30 2.94
CA LEU A 196 12.51 -15.63 4.16
C LEU A 196 13.86 -14.92 4.00
N ASP A 197 14.55 -15.17 2.89
CA ASP A 197 15.85 -14.58 2.59
C ASP A 197 16.04 -14.32 1.10
N VAL A 198 17.07 -13.57 0.76
CA VAL A 198 17.51 -13.37 -0.63
C VAL A 198 18.48 -14.49 -1.03
N LYS A 199 18.19 -15.16 -2.13
CA LYS A 199 19.01 -16.24 -2.69
C LYS A 199 20.05 -15.75 -3.70
N GLU A 200 19.67 -14.70 -4.44
CA GLU A 200 20.46 -14.19 -5.56
C GLU A 200 20.18 -12.70 -5.76
N GLN A 201 21.21 -11.90 -5.95
CA GLN A 201 21.09 -10.58 -6.54
C GLN A 201 21.02 -10.73 -8.06
N VAL A 202 19.84 -10.54 -8.63
CA VAL A 202 19.58 -10.84 -10.05
C VAL A 202 20.09 -9.72 -10.95
N ALA A 203 19.81 -8.48 -10.59
CA ALA A 203 20.15 -7.32 -11.41
C ALA A 203 20.15 -6.02 -10.58
N THR A 204 20.88 -5.03 -11.08
CA THR A 204 20.67 -3.61 -10.78
C THR A 204 19.98 -2.99 -11.98
N LEU A 205 18.73 -2.57 -11.82
CA LEU A 205 17.94 -1.98 -12.88
C LEU A 205 18.17 -0.46 -12.89
N TRP A 206 18.38 0.11 -14.07
CA TRP A 206 18.58 1.54 -14.30
C TRP A 206 19.57 2.18 -13.34
N PRO A 207 20.85 1.76 -13.31
CA PRO A 207 21.86 2.28 -12.39
C PRO A 207 21.96 3.81 -12.48
N GLY A 208 21.88 4.50 -11.34
CA GLY A 208 21.87 5.96 -11.31
C GLY A 208 20.57 6.61 -11.80
N GLY A 209 19.53 5.82 -12.05
CA GLY A 209 18.26 6.30 -12.61
C GLY A 209 17.33 6.98 -11.60
N HIS A 210 17.67 6.97 -10.31
CA HIS A 210 16.88 7.55 -9.21
C HIS A 210 15.41 7.09 -9.25
N ARG A 211 15.20 5.76 -9.15
CA ARG A 211 13.86 5.18 -9.17
C ARG A 211 13.51 4.58 -7.82
N GLU A 212 12.26 4.84 -7.40
CA GLU A 212 11.68 4.29 -6.16
C GLU A 212 10.23 3.86 -6.39
N ALA A 213 9.57 3.36 -5.36
CA ALA A 213 8.16 2.96 -5.37
C ALA A 213 7.80 1.95 -6.48
N PRO A 214 8.53 0.84 -6.62
CA PRO A 214 8.26 -0.13 -7.68
C PRO A 214 6.90 -0.79 -7.51
N ALA A 215 6.14 -0.91 -8.61
CA ALA A 215 4.92 -1.69 -8.71
C ALA A 215 4.99 -2.54 -9.99
N ILE A 216 4.83 -3.85 -9.87
CA ILE A 216 5.08 -4.81 -10.94
C ILE A 216 3.88 -5.69 -11.22
N VAL A 217 3.67 -6.05 -12.49
CA VAL A 217 2.66 -7.02 -12.92
C VAL A 217 3.12 -7.79 -14.14
N LYS A 218 2.64 -9.02 -14.29
CA LYS A 218 2.81 -9.84 -15.50
C LYS A 218 1.52 -9.82 -16.32
N ARG A 219 1.65 -9.60 -17.62
CA ARG A 219 0.54 -9.61 -18.58
C ARG A 219 0.98 -10.24 -19.89
N LYS A 220 0.29 -11.28 -20.34
CA LYS A 220 0.56 -11.99 -21.63
C LYS A 220 2.04 -12.32 -21.85
N GLY A 221 2.72 -12.78 -20.79
CA GLY A 221 4.13 -13.14 -20.86
C GLY A 221 5.12 -11.96 -20.83
N TYR A 222 4.64 -10.72 -20.66
CA TYR A 222 5.47 -9.55 -20.41
C TYR A 222 5.34 -9.07 -18.96
N TYR A 223 6.42 -8.60 -18.42
CA TYR A 223 6.49 -7.94 -17.12
C TYR A 223 6.48 -6.43 -17.33
N PHE A 224 5.66 -5.72 -16.56
CA PHE A 224 5.57 -4.27 -16.55
C PHE A 224 5.89 -3.78 -15.15
N MET A 225 6.78 -2.81 -15.04
CA MET A 225 7.10 -2.19 -13.76
C MET A 225 6.90 -0.68 -13.87
N ILE A 226 6.09 -0.11 -12.99
CA ILE A 226 5.95 1.34 -12.79
C ILE A 226 6.83 1.73 -11.61
N THR A 227 7.51 2.87 -11.71
CA THR A 227 8.34 3.44 -10.65
C THR A 227 8.16 4.95 -10.62
N SER A 228 8.36 5.59 -9.46
CA SER A 228 8.47 7.04 -9.34
C SER A 228 9.91 7.53 -9.40
N GLY A 229 10.11 8.83 -9.55
CA GLY A 229 11.39 9.49 -9.27
C GLY A 229 11.55 9.71 -7.76
N CYS A 230 12.73 10.19 -7.36
CA CYS A 230 13.08 10.45 -5.96
C CYS A 230 12.97 11.94 -5.69
N THR A 231 11.80 12.40 -5.22
CA THR A 231 11.52 13.81 -4.91
C THR A 231 10.94 14.00 -3.52
N GLY A 232 11.19 13.05 -2.61
CA GLY A 232 10.60 13.00 -1.28
C GLY A 232 9.07 12.94 -1.35
N TRP A 233 8.38 13.79 -0.59
CA TRP A 233 6.91 13.84 -0.58
C TRP A 233 6.28 14.56 -1.78
N ALA A 234 7.09 15.25 -2.61
CA ALA A 234 6.57 15.94 -3.79
C ALA A 234 6.27 14.94 -4.91
N PRO A 235 5.09 15.02 -5.56
CA PRO A 235 4.74 14.12 -6.65
C PRO A 235 5.60 14.40 -7.88
N ASN A 236 5.89 13.36 -8.65
CA ASN A 236 6.71 13.44 -9.86
C ASN A 236 6.17 12.55 -10.98
N GLN A 237 6.81 12.63 -12.15
CA GLN A 237 6.48 11.83 -13.31
C GLN A 237 6.85 10.36 -13.09
N ALA A 238 5.85 9.48 -12.98
CA ALA A 238 6.08 8.04 -13.02
C ALA A 238 6.57 7.60 -14.41
N LYS A 239 7.37 6.53 -14.40
CA LYS A 239 7.82 5.88 -15.62
C LYS A 239 7.57 4.38 -15.51
N TYR A 240 7.36 3.74 -16.66
CA TYR A 240 7.29 2.28 -16.72
C TYR A 240 8.34 1.71 -17.66
N ALA A 241 8.67 0.46 -17.43
CA ALA A 241 9.48 -0.36 -18.32
C ALA A 241 8.84 -1.74 -18.51
N VAL A 242 9.26 -2.43 -19.56
CA VAL A 242 8.73 -3.73 -19.99
C VAL A 242 9.86 -4.72 -20.21
N ALA A 243 9.63 -5.99 -19.87
CA ALA A 243 10.55 -7.09 -20.18
C ALA A 243 9.77 -8.36 -20.56
N ARG A 244 10.38 -9.23 -21.39
CA ARG A 244 9.84 -10.58 -21.67
C ARG A 244 10.23 -11.60 -20.61
N SER A 245 11.31 -11.36 -19.91
CA SER A 245 11.75 -12.14 -18.75
C SER A 245 11.85 -11.22 -17.56
N ILE A 246 11.49 -11.69 -16.38
CA ILE A 246 11.65 -10.90 -15.16
C ILE A 246 13.12 -10.52 -14.95
N ARG A 247 14.05 -11.36 -15.40
CA ARG A 247 15.51 -11.11 -15.38
C ARG A 247 15.95 -10.07 -16.41
N GLY A 248 15.04 -9.61 -17.27
CA GLY A 248 15.34 -8.66 -18.32
C GLY A 248 15.75 -9.33 -19.67
N PRO A 249 16.30 -8.57 -20.62
CA PRO A 249 16.54 -7.13 -20.47
C PRO A 249 15.24 -6.35 -20.32
N TRP A 250 15.24 -5.34 -19.42
CA TRP A 250 14.18 -4.38 -19.28
C TRP A 250 14.37 -3.23 -20.28
N SER A 251 13.26 -2.73 -20.81
CA SER A 251 13.28 -1.60 -21.72
C SER A 251 13.77 -0.32 -21.04
N GLU A 252 14.03 0.71 -21.84
CA GLU A 252 14.15 2.07 -21.36
C GLU A 252 12.87 2.51 -20.66
N LEU A 253 13.02 3.47 -19.75
CA LEU A 253 11.93 4.02 -18.94
C LEU A 253 11.09 4.99 -19.74
N THR A 254 9.81 4.71 -19.91
CA THR A 254 8.80 5.53 -20.63
C THR A 254 7.88 6.22 -19.63
N ASN A 255 7.58 7.50 -19.84
CA ASN A 255 6.64 8.26 -19.02
C ASN A 255 5.23 7.66 -19.04
N ILE A 256 4.53 7.70 -17.88
CA ILE A 256 3.14 7.27 -17.75
C ILE A 256 2.37 8.22 -16.81
N GLY A 257 1.09 8.46 -17.12
CA GLY A 257 0.28 9.47 -16.45
C GLY A 257 0.68 10.90 -16.83
N ASP A 258 0.31 11.87 -16.01
CA ASP A 258 0.74 13.26 -16.17
C ASP A 258 2.11 13.52 -15.51
N ALA A 259 2.61 14.75 -15.60
CA ALA A 259 3.92 15.15 -15.05
C ALA A 259 4.06 14.94 -13.52
N THR A 260 2.97 14.68 -12.82
CA THR A 260 2.92 14.46 -11.38
C THR A 260 2.35 13.10 -11.02
N THR A 261 2.08 12.24 -12.02
CA THR A 261 1.35 10.99 -11.84
C THR A 261 0.01 11.22 -11.13
N TYR A 262 -0.67 12.30 -11.53
CA TYR A 262 -1.92 12.78 -10.92
C TYR A 262 -1.77 13.05 -9.42
N ARG A 263 -0.63 13.58 -9.02
CA ARG A 263 -0.21 13.87 -7.64
C ARG A 263 -0.16 12.60 -6.78
N SER A 264 0.27 11.48 -7.33
CA SER A 264 0.40 10.21 -6.61
C SER A 264 1.76 9.55 -6.86
N GLN A 265 2.10 8.62 -5.98
CA GLN A 265 3.25 7.73 -6.10
C GLN A 265 2.75 6.28 -6.21
N SER A 266 3.35 5.48 -7.08
CA SER A 266 2.96 4.08 -7.28
C SER A 266 3.12 3.25 -6.00
N THR A 267 2.19 2.31 -5.78
CA THR A 267 2.31 1.35 -4.69
C THR A 267 2.06 -0.08 -5.15
N TYR A 268 1.09 -0.28 -6.04
CA TYR A 268 0.75 -1.61 -6.53
C TYR A 268 0.10 -1.55 -7.92
N ILE A 269 0.18 -2.65 -8.67
CA ILE A 269 -0.64 -2.89 -9.85
C ILE A 269 -1.50 -4.12 -9.57
N LEU A 270 -2.82 -3.92 -9.49
CA LEU A 270 -3.77 -4.97 -9.12
C LEU A 270 -4.44 -5.55 -10.37
N PRO A 271 -4.20 -6.83 -10.71
CA PRO A 271 -4.94 -7.51 -11.77
C PRO A 271 -6.36 -7.88 -11.30
N ILE A 272 -7.36 -7.56 -12.12
CA ILE A 272 -8.78 -7.88 -11.90
C ILE A 272 -9.16 -8.96 -12.90
N ASN A 273 -9.02 -10.20 -12.48
CA ASN A 273 -9.30 -11.38 -13.31
C ASN A 273 -10.79 -11.75 -13.21
N GLY A 274 -11.56 -11.48 -14.24
CA GLY A 274 -12.97 -11.85 -14.33
C GLY A 274 -13.26 -12.89 -15.42
N LYS A 275 -14.54 -13.24 -15.58
CA LYS A 275 -14.97 -14.24 -16.56
C LYS A 275 -14.87 -13.76 -18.01
N LYS A 276 -14.89 -12.44 -18.26
CA LYS A 276 -14.89 -11.86 -19.60
C LYS A 276 -13.53 -11.31 -20.00
N GLU A 277 -12.85 -10.67 -19.06
CA GLU A 277 -11.59 -9.97 -19.31
C GLU A 277 -10.73 -9.90 -18.05
N THR A 278 -9.47 -9.53 -18.23
CA THR A 278 -8.56 -9.11 -17.15
C THR A 278 -8.24 -7.65 -17.35
N SER A 279 -8.61 -6.82 -16.40
CA SER A 279 -8.19 -5.43 -16.31
C SER A 279 -7.09 -5.26 -15.26
N TYR A 280 -6.42 -4.12 -15.30
CA TYR A 280 -5.32 -3.81 -14.37
C TYR A 280 -5.56 -2.44 -13.77
N LEU A 281 -5.49 -2.35 -12.44
CA LEU A 281 -5.59 -1.11 -11.69
C LEU A 281 -4.21 -0.68 -11.21
N TYR A 282 -3.80 0.52 -11.57
CA TYR A 282 -2.79 1.25 -10.83
C TYR A 282 -3.37 1.65 -9.49
N VAL A 283 -2.63 1.38 -8.43
CA VAL A 283 -2.89 1.90 -7.10
C VAL A 283 -1.72 2.79 -6.70
N GLY A 284 -2.03 3.99 -6.26
CA GLY A 284 -1.04 4.96 -5.82
C GLY A 284 -1.47 5.71 -4.58
N ASP A 285 -0.50 6.18 -3.82
CA ASP A 285 -0.72 7.04 -2.66
C ASP A 285 -0.54 8.50 -3.07
N ARG A 286 -1.54 9.31 -2.74
CA ARG A 286 -1.46 10.76 -2.84
C ARG A 286 -1.03 11.30 -1.48
N TRP A 287 0.28 11.37 -1.29
CA TRP A 287 0.90 11.72 -0.02
C TRP A 287 0.62 13.17 0.40
N ASP A 288 0.31 13.38 1.68
CA ASP A 288 0.40 14.67 2.36
C ASP A 288 1.63 14.64 3.30
N GLY A 289 2.73 15.24 2.86
CA GLY A 289 3.99 15.25 3.61
C GLY A 289 3.96 16.10 4.88
N LYS A 290 2.93 16.94 5.08
CA LYS A 290 2.76 17.73 6.30
C LYS A 290 1.86 17.02 7.31
N HIS A 291 0.84 16.30 6.81
CA HIS A 291 -0.17 15.63 7.61
C HIS A 291 -0.45 14.24 7.03
N TYR A 292 0.42 13.28 7.35
CA TYR A 292 0.40 11.92 6.79
C TYR A 292 -1.01 11.32 6.70
N PHE A 293 -1.85 11.47 7.73
CA PHE A 293 -3.22 10.92 7.77
C PHE A 293 -4.21 11.62 6.82
N ASN A 294 -3.82 12.72 6.19
CA ASN A 294 -4.58 13.35 5.11
C ASN A 294 -4.23 12.78 3.73
N SER A 295 -3.27 11.85 3.66
CA SER A 295 -2.93 11.16 2.42
C SER A 295 -4.15 10.40 1.87
N LYS A 296 -4.27 10.35 0.54
CA LYS A 296 -5.39 9.73 -0.17
C LYS A 296 -4.91 8.62 -1.08
N TYR A 297 -5.86 7.89 -1.63
CA TYR A 297 -5.58 6.81 -2.57
C TYR A 297 -6.05 7.18 -3.98
N ILE A 298 -5.33 6.68 -4.97
CA ILE A 298 -5.67 6.79 -6.38
C ILE A 298 -5.76 5.39 -6.98
N PHE A 299 -6.86 5.11 -7.67
CA PHE A 299 -7.09 3.88 -8.41
C PHE A 299 -7.40 4.22 -9.85
N LEU A 300 -6.51 3.89 -10.79
CA LEU A 300 -6.67 4.25 -12.19
C LEU A 300 -6.58 3.01 -13.08
N PRO A 301 -7.39 2.92 -14.14
CA PRO A 301 -7.26 1.84 -15.10
C PRO A 301 -5.94 1.97 -15.88
N LEU A 302 -5.22 0.85 -16.01
CA LEU A 302 -4.12 0.74 -16.95
C LEU A 302 -4.64 0.24 -18.30
N VAL A 303 -4.43 1.02 -19.34
CA VAL A 303 -4.90 0.73 -20.70
C VAL A 303 -3.73 0.27 -21.56
N PHE A 304 -3.83 -0.92 -22.11
CA PHE A 304 -2.78 -1.48 -22.97
C PHE A 304 -3.16 -1.28 -24.44
N LYS A 305 -2.40 -0.45 -25.16
CA LYS A 305 -2.62 -0.20 -26.60
C LYS A 305 -2.17 -1.35 -27.50
N ASN A 306 -1.17 -2.08 -27.02
CA ASN A 306 -0.63 -3.30 -27.61
C ASN A 306 0.01 -4.17 -26.50
N ASP A 307 0.86 -5.13 -26.86
CA ASP A 307 1.45 -6.03 -25.87
C ASP A 307 2.51 -5.38 -24.97
N ILE A 308 3.10 -4.26 -25.37
CA ILE A 308 4.21 -3.59 -24.67
C ILE A 308 3.97 -2.11 -24.35
N THR A 309 2.88 -1.51 -24.84
CA THR A 309 2.57 -0.10 -24.60
C THR A 309 1.40 0.05 -23.65
N MET A 310 1.64 0.74 -22.54
CA MET A 310 0.71 0.97 -21.47
C MET A 310 0.46 2.47 -21.27
N GLU A 311 -0.80 2.83 -21.05
CA GLU A 311 -1.25 4.17 -20.69
C GLU A 311 -2.01 4.14 -19.37
N MET A 312 -2.05 5.26 -18.68
CA MET A 312 -2.78 5.46 -17.44
C MET A 312 -3.60 6.76 -17.56
N PRO A 313 -4.81 6.71 -18.12
CA PRO A 313 -5.68 7.89 -18.21
C PRO A 313 -6.26 8.25 -16.84
N TRP A 314 -6.43 9.55 -16.58
CA TRP A 314 -7.17 10.01 -15.41
C TRP A 314 -8.65 9.59 -15.49
N LYS A 315 -9.18 9.21 -14.33
CA LYS A 315 -10.60 8.97 -14.09
C LYS A 315 -10.95 9.59 -12.73
N ASP A 316 -12.03 10.35 -12.66
CA ASP A 316 -12.53 10.89 -11.40
C ASP A 316 -13.02 9.77 -10.47
N SER A 317 -13.54 8.71 -11.06
CA SER A 317 -13.96 7.51 -10.35
C SER A 317 -13.71 6.24 -11.15
N CYS A 318 -13.54 5.12 -10.44
CA CYS A 318 -13.42 3.78 -11.03
C CYS A 318 -14.54 2.88 -10.54
N ASN A 319 -15.29 2.30 -11.49
CA ASN A 319 -16.22 1.22 -11.26
C ASN A 319 -15.53 -0.12 -11.53
N VAL A 320 -15.47 -0.96 -10.52
CA VAL A 320 -14.83 -2.28 -10.60
C VAL A 320 -15.89 -3.37 -10.60
N ASN A 321 -15.87 -4.25 -11.60
CA ASN A 321 -16.72 -5.43 -11.63
C ASN A 321 -15.86 -6.69 -11.62
N ILE A 322 -15.71 -7.28 -10.44
CA ILE A 322 -14.89 -8.47 -10.21
C ILE A 322 -15.38 -9.67 -11.03
N ALA A 323 -16.71 -9.82 -11.21
CA ALA A 323 -17.25 -10.97 -11.91
C ALA A 323 -16.92 -10.96 -13.42
N THR A 324 -16.91 -9.80 -14.03
CA THR A 324 -16.57 -9.63 -15.45
C THR A 324 -15.09 -9.35 -15.68
N GLY A 325 -14.38 -8.82 -14.69
CA GLY A 325 -13.00 -8.31 -14.78
C GLY A 325 -12.90 -6.91 -15.33
N SER A 326 -14.01 -6.19 -15.49
CA SER A 326 -13.99 -4.84 -16.07
C SER A 326 -13.71 -3.76 -15.05
N VAL A 327 -12.97 -2.75 -15.49
CA VAL A 327 -12.72 -1.49 -14.79
C VAL A 327 -13.08 -0.34 -15.74
N LYS A 328 -13.96 0.57 -15.28
CA LYS A 328 -14.48 1.70 -16.07
C LYS A 328 -14.35 3.00 -15.33
#